data_8d1695076030a966317738c6436d7d4f
#
_entry.id   8d1695076030a966317738c6436d7d4f
#
_cell.length_a   1.000
_cell.length_b   1.000
_cell.length_c   1.000
_cell.angle_alpha   90.00
_cell.angle_beta   90.00
_cell.angle_gamma   90.00
#
_symmetry.space_group_name_H-M   'P 1'
#
loop_
_entity.id
_entity.type
_entity.pdbx_description
1 polymer ?
#
loop_
_entity_poly.entity_id
_entity_poly.type
_entity_poly.pdbx_seq_one_letter_code
_entity_poly.pdbx_strand_id
1 'polypeptide(L)'
;MVNIDQLSLARQLDLVFKELDKELAGLDSGVVFVQIRNNVIGKFGIRHNPISGRNGQMETEDQGLTGSQRSSFRAMALETLKFKQNWTHGEISYDFTVRQGVILVDATMESNYNMANLMIRYPRTNTYKDSGMESTS
;
A
#
# COMPACT_ATOMS: atom_id res chain seq x y z
N MET A 1 -14.07 5.58 22.01
CA MET A 1 -13.23 4.87 21.04
C MET A 1 -13.37 5.50 19.67
N VAL A 2 -12.24 5.76 19.01
CA VAL A 2 -12.24 6.38 17.69
C VAL A 2 -12.44 5.30 16.62
N ASN A 3 -13.36 5.56 15.70
CA ASN A 3 -13.56 4.71 14.53
C ASN A 3 -12.38 4.86 13.58
N ILE A 4 -11.95 3.73 12.97
CA ILE A 4 -10.78 3.76 12.08
C ILE A 4 -11.02 4.69 10.87
N ASP A 5 -12.25 4.75 10.37
CA ASP A 5 -12.56 5.58 9.21
C ASP A 5 -12.64 7.08 9.55
N GLN A 6 -12.54 7.44 10.84
CA GLN A 6 -12.43 8.82 11.27
C GLN A 6 -11.00 9.29 11.40
N LEU A 7 -10.04 8.37 11.30
CA LEU A 7 -8.62 8.74 11.35
C LEU A 7 -8.15 9.19 9.98
N SER A 8 -7.21 10.13 9.97
CA SER A 8 -6.55 10.48 8.72
C SER A 8 -5.79 9.29 8.18
N LEU A 9 -5.56 9.28 6.88
CA LEU A 9 -4.80 8.21 6.27
C LEU A 9 -3.38 8.14 6.86
N ALA A 10 -2.80 9.30 7.19
CA ALA A 10 -1.48 9.35 7.81
C ALA A 10 -1.48 8.66 9.17
N ARG A 11 -2.51 8.87 9.99
CA ARG A 11 -2.61 8.22 11.28
C ARG A 11 -2.78 6.72 11.13
N GLN A 12 -3.56 6.30 10.14
CA GLN A 12 -3.74 4.88 9.85
C GLN A 12 -2.42 4.23 9.43
N LEU A 13 -1.67 4.89 8.54
CA LEU A 13 -0.39 4.36 8.08
C LEU A 13 0.62 4.29 9.21
N ASP A 14 0.59 5.25 10.13
CA ASP A 14 1.45 5.23 11.30
C ASP A 14 1.15 3.99 12.16
N LEU A 15 -0.14 3.65 12.32
CA LEU A 15 -0.54 2.46 13.06
C LEU A 15 -0.07 1.18 12.36
N VAL A 16 -0.12 1.16 11.02
CA VAL A 16 0.37 0.03 10.24
C VAL A 16 1.84 -0.23 10.56
N PHE A 17 2.67 0.81 10.51
CA PHE A 17 4.10 0.64 10.78
C PHE A 17 4.37 0.27 12.23
N LYS A 18 3.53 0.71 13.14
CA LYS A 18 3.63 0.32 14.54
C LYS A 18 3.35 -1.17 14.70
N GLU A 19 2.33 -1.66 14.00
CA GLU A 19 1.98 -3.07 14.05
C GLU A 19 3.06 -3.94 13.42
N LEU A 20 3.70 -3.47 12.35
CA LEU A 20 4.70 -4.24 11.62
C LEU A 20 6.10 -4.11 12.21
N ASP A 21 6.28 -3.32 13.25
CA ASP A 21 7.60 -2.99 13.77
C ASP A 21 8.44 -4.20 14.15
N LYS A 22 7.83 -5.16 14.85
CA LYS A 22 8.54 -6.37 15.28
C LYS A 22 8.99 -7.21 14.10
N GLU A 23 8.13 -7.35 13.10
CA GLU A 23 8.45 -8.16 11.94
C GLU A 23 9.56 -7.50 11.12
N LEU A 24 9.50 -6.17 10.97
CA LEU A 24 10.53 -5.42 10.25
C LEU A 24 11.88 -5.49 10.97
N ALA A 25 11.87 -5.64 12.29
CA ALA A 25 13.11 -5.79 13.04
C ALA A 25 13.87 -7.06 12.66
N GLY A 26 13.22 -8.02 12.01
CA GLY A 26 13.85 -9.25 11.55
C GLY A 26 14.12 -9.30 10.05
N LEU A 27 13.86 -8.24 9.32
CA LEU A 27 14.00 -8.20 7.87
C LEU A 27 14.87 -7.02 7.46
N ASP A 28 15.71 -7.19 6.44
CA ASP A 28 16.44 -6.07 5.88
C ASP A 28 16.05 -5.78 4.43
N SER A 29 15.06 -6.52 3.90
CA SER A 29 14.48 -6.25 2.58
C SER A 29 13.11 -6.91 2.47
N GLY A 30 12.31 -6.42 1.56
CA GLY A 30 10.96 -6.94 1.33
C GLY A 30 10.06 -5.85 0.80
N VAL A 31 8.75 -6.08 0.87
CA VAL A 31 7.75 -5.13 0.42
C VAL A 31 6.66 -4.99 1.47
N VAL A 32 6.52 -3.79 2.01
CA VAL A 32 5.36 -3.45 2.84
C VAL A 32 4.27 -2.94 1.91
N PHE A 33 3.04 -3.43 2.09
CA PHE A 33 1.93 -2.97 1.27
C PHE A 33 0.74 -2.59 2.12
N VAL A 34 -0.04 -1.62 1.65
CA VAL A 34 -1.30 -1.24 2.24
C VAL A 34 -2.35 -1.13 1.14
N GLN A 35 -3.50 -1.74 1.36
CA GLN A 35 -4.64 -1.65 0.45
C GLN A 35 -5.64 -0.66 1.02
N ILE A 36 -6.04 0.29 0.19
CA ILE A 36 -6.83 1.43 0.63
C ILE A 36 -8.17 1.43 -0.10
N ARG A 37 -9.24 1.68 0.65
CA ARG A 37 -10.58 1.80 0.10
C ARG A 37 -11.27 2.97 0.79
N ASN A 38 -11.66 3.97 0.00
CA ASN A 38 -12.34 5.16 0.52
C ASN A 38 -11.57 5.80 1.68
N ASN A 39 -10.26 5.97 1.46
CA ASN A 39 -9.34 6.56 2.45
C ASN A 39 -9.22 5.77 3.74
N VAL A 40 -9.54 4.48 3.72
CA VAL A 40 -9.40 3.60 4.87
C VAL A 40 -8.49 2.44 4.48
N ILE A 41 -7.46 2.19 5.28
CA ILE A 41 -6.58 1.05 5.07
C ILE A 41 -7.30 -0.19 5.58
N GLY A 42 -7.46 -1.17 4.69
CA GLY A 42 -8.02 -2.46 5.05
C GLY A 42 -6.90 -3.46 5.26
N LYS A 43 -6.57 -4.20 4.21
CA LYS A 43 -5.50 -5.20 4.29
C LYS A 43 -4.13 -4.53 4.20
N PHE A 44 -3.20 -5.00 5.01
CA PHE A 44 -1.82 -4.56 4.94
C PHE A 44 -0.91 -5.71 5.38
N GLY A 45 0.35 -5.62 5.05
CA GLY A 45 1.28 -6.66 5.43
C GLY A 45 2.66 -6.47 4.81
N ILE A 46 3.44 -7.52 4.91
CA ILE A 46 4.79 -7.56 4.34
C ILE A 46 4.90 -8.77 3.43
N ARG A 47 5.36 -8.54 2.20
CA ARG A 47 5.76 -9.63 1.31
C ARG A 47 7.23 -9.85 1.53
N HIS A 48 7.56 -11.05 2.00
CA HIS A 48 8.95 -11.42 2.28
C HIS A 48 9.65 -11.82 0.99
N ASN A 49 10.94 -11.57 0.94
CA ASN A 49 11.74 -12.07 -0.16
C ASN A 49 11.82 -13.59 -0.09
N PRO A 50 12.01 -14.25 -1.24
CA PRO A 50 12.13 -15.71 -1.23
C PRO A 50 13.30 -16.16 -0.35
N ILE A 51 13.09 -17.28 0.31
CA ILE A 51 14.13 -17.94 1.08
C ILE A 51 14.64 -19.10 0.22
N SER A 52 15.96 -19.19 0.05
CA SER A 52 16.56 -20.18 -0.84
C SER A 52 16.93 -21.43 -0.08
N GLY A 53 16.69 -22.58 -0.74
CA GLY A 53 17.03 -23.87 -0.16
C GLY A 53 18.23 -24.50 -0.84
N ARG A 54 19.11 -25.12 -0.05
CA ARG A 54 20.28 -25.83 -0.54
C ARG A 54 20.59 -26.99 0.40
N ASN A 55 20.84 -28.17 -0.17
CA ASN A 55 21.23 -29.34 0.60
C ASN A 55 20.29 -29.65 1.76
N GLY A 56 18.97 -29.51 1.53
CA GLY A 56 17.95 -29.81 2.53
C GLY A 56 17.75 -28.72 3.58
N GLN A 57 18.37 -27.58 3.45
CA GLN A 57 18.27 -26.49 4.40
C GLN A 57 17.79 -25.21 3.70
N MET A 58 16.94 -24.46 4.38
CA MET A 58 16.52 -23.14 3.93
C MET A 58 17.36 -22.10 4.66
N GLU A 59 17.86 -21.11 3.92
CA GLU A 59 18.78 -20.12 4.47
C GLU A 59 18.32 -18.71 4.16
N THR A 60 18.51 -17.81 5.11
CA THR A 60 18.28 -16.37 4.92
C THR A 60 19.46 -15.64 5.53
N GLU A 61 19.78 -14.48 4.92
CA GLU A 61 20.86 -13.63 5.42
C GLU A 61 20.32 -12.37 6.09
N ASP A 62 19.01 -12.34 6.37
CA ASP A 62 18.37 -11.16 6.97
C ASP A 62 18.98 -10.87 8.35
N GLN A 63 19.39 -9.63 8.56
CA GLN A 63 19.92 -9.15 9.81
C GLN A 63 18.94 -8.28 10.58
N GLY A 64 17.91 -7.79 9.89
CA GLY A 64 16.88 -6.96 10.48
C GLY A 64 17.17 -5.48 10.39
N LEU A 65 16.10 -4.69 10.33
CA LEU A 65 16.22 -3.24 10.35
C LEU A 65 16.47 -2.77 11.78
N THR A 66 17.40 -1.81 11.92
CA THR A 66 17.62 -1.17 13.21
C THR A 66 16.44 -0.26 13.53
N GLY A 67 16.35 0.18 14.80
CA GLY A 67 15.32 1.13 15.21
C GLY A 67 15.36 2.41 14.38
N SER A 68 16.56 2.91 14.09
CA SER A 68 16.72 4.09 13.28
C SER A 68 16.23 3.87 11.84
N GLN A 69 16.54 2.71 11.28
CA GLN A 69 16.10 2.36 9.92
C GLN A 69 14.59 2.22 9.86
N ARG A 70 13.98 1.58 10.87
CA ARG A 70 12.51 1.45 10.91
C ARG A 70 11.83 2.81 11.03
N SER A 71 12.40 3.69 11.84
CA SER A 71 11.88 5.04 12.00
C SER A 71 11.97 5.84 10.69
N SER A 72 13.11 5.72 10.00
CA SER A 72 13.31 6.36 8.70
C SER A 72 12.32 5.80 7.65
N PHE A 73 12.12 4.49 7.65
CA PHE A 73 11.18 3.85 6.73
C PHE A 73 9.77 4.42 6.94
N ARG A 74 9.32 4.46 8.20
CA ARG A 74 8.01 5.01 8.51
C ARG A 74 7.87 6.45 8.05
N ALA A 75 8.90 7.27 8.30
CA ALA A 75 8.86 8.66 7.88
C ALA A 75 8.74 8.81 6.37
N MET A 76 9.48 7.99 5.61
CA MET A 76 9.41 8.01 4.15
C MET A 76 8.04 7.55 3.65
N ALA A 77 7.48 6.53 4.29
CA ALA A 77 6.15 6.05 3.92
C ALA A 77 5.10 7.14 4.12
N LEU A 78 5.16 7.85 5.25
CA LEU A 78 4.23 8.94 5.50
C LEU A 78 4.37 10.06 4.48
N GLU A 79 5.61 10.33 4.02
CA GLU A 79 5.85 11.35 3.00
C GLU A 79 5.13 11.02 1.69
N THR A 80 4.96 9.75 1.36
CA THR A 80 4.31 9.39 0.09
C THR A 80 2.86 9.81 0.02
N LEU A 81 2.21 10.01 1.17
CA LEU A 81 0.79 10.35 1.19
C LEU A 81 0.50 11.73 0.63
N LYS A 82 1.51 12.60 0.54
CA LYS A 82 1.30 13.92 -0.04
C LYS A 82 1.15 13.88 -1.56
N PHE A 83 1.53 12.76 -2.20
CA PHE A 83 1.45 12.64 -3.65
C PHE A 83 0.07 12.22 -4.13
N LYS A 84 -0.76 11.64 -3.26
CA LYS A 84 -2.14 11.33 -3.55
C LYS A 84 -2.90 11.30 -2.24
N GLN A 85 -3.87 12.20 -2.09
CA GLN A 85 -4.54 12.40 -0.81
C GLN A 85 -5.91 11.74 -0.73
N ASN A 86 -6.57 11.54 -1.86
CA ASN A 86 -7.90 10.95 -1.88
C ASN A 86 -7.87 9.63 -2.63
N TRP A 87 -8.30 8.59 -1.96
CA TRP A 87 -8.26 7.23 -2.48
C TRP A 87 -9.65 6.64 -2.51
N THR A 88 -10.09 6.16 -3.67
CA THR A 88 -11.28 5.31 -3.75
C THR A 88 -10.87 3.86 -3.53
N HIS A 89 -10.01 3.35 -4.38
CA HIS A 89 -9.44 2.00 -4.23
C HIS A 89 -8.01 2.05 -4.72
N GLY A 90 -7.14 1.33 -4.04
CA GLY A 90 -5.78 1.22 -4.52
C GLY A 90 -4.87 0.56 -3.53
N GLU A 91 -3.60 0.59 -3.85
CA GLU A 91 -2.58 -0.02 -3.03
C GLU A 91 -1.31 0.83 -3.12
N ILE A 92 -0.62 0.95 -1.99
CA ILE A 92 0.73 1.49 -1.98
C ILE A 92 1.65 0.36 -1.56
N SER A 93 2.70 0.15 -2.33
CA SER A 93 3.73 -0.83 -2.02
C SER A 93 5.04 -0.10 -1.78
N TYR A 94 5.74 -0.48 -0.70
CA TYR A 94 7.03 0.10 -0.33
C TYR A 94 8.07 -1.01 -0.40
N ASP A 95 8.86 -0.99 -1.46
CA ASP A 95 9.95 -1.95 -1.64
C ASP A 95 11.16 -1.41 -0.90
N PHE A 96 11.61 -2.12 0.12
CA PHE A 96 12.70 -1.62 0.97
C PHE A 96 13.88 -2.57 0.96
N THR A 97 15.06 -1.99 1.07
CA THR A 97 16.31 -2.72 1.20
C THR A 97 17.31 -1.86 1.95
N VAL A 98 18.35 -2.49 2.47
CA VAL A 98 19.43 -1.78 3.17
C VAL A 98 20.70 -1.94 2.36
N ARG A 99 21.39 -0.81 2.13
CA ARG A 99 22.70 -0.82 1.48
C ARG A 99 23.62 0.09 2.26
N GLN A 100 24.75 -0.47 2.71
CA GLN A 100 25.75 0.26 3.45
C GLN A 100 25.13 0.98 4.66
N GLY A 101 24.25 0.29 5.36
CA GLY A 101 23.61 0.82 6.56
C GLY A 101 22.48 1.80 6.30
N VAL A 102 22.18 2.10 5.05
CA VAL A 102 21.13 3.06 4.69
C VAL A 102 19.92 2.32 4.15
N ILE A 103 18.74 2.65 4.66
CA ILE A 103 17.52 2.06 4.12
C ILE A 103 17.09 2.84 2.89
N LEU A 104 16.80 2.09 1.83
CA LEU A 104 16.30 2.62 0.56
C LEU A 104 14.88 2.13 0.38
N VAL A 105 13.99 3.01 -0.05
CA VAL A 105 12.57 2.68 -0.21
C VAL A 105 12.08 3.19 -1.56
N ASP A 106 11.48 2.29 -2.33
CA ASP A 106 10.78 2.64 -3.57
C ASP A 106 9.30 2.45 -3.34
N ALA A 107 8.53 3.52 -3.51
CA ALA A 107 7.09 3.47 -3.32
C ALA A 107 6.39 3.40 -4.67
N THR A 108 5.46 2.48 -4.79
CA THR A 108 4.63 2.31 -5.99
C THR A 108 3.18 2.48 -5.60
N MET A 109 2.47 3.33 -6.31
CA MET A 109 1.06 3.56 -6.07
C MET A 109 0.24 3.00 -7.22
N GLU A 110 -0.84 2.32 -6.86
CA GLU A 110 -1.80 1.82 -7.84
C GLU A 110 -3.17 2.36 -7.46
N SER A 111 -3.84 3.00 -8.42
CA SER A 111 -5.22 3.49 -8.22
C SER A 111 -6.14 2.66 -9.08
N ASN A 112 -7.19 2.13 -8.47
CA ASN A 112 -8.13 1.27 -9.13
C ASN A 112 -9.52 1.90 -9.12
N TYR A 113 -10.24 1.72 -10.20
CA TYR A 113 -11.57 2.28 -10.37
C TYR A 113 -12.52 1.17 -10.79
N ASN A 114 -13.76 1.27 -10.33
CA ASN A 114 -14.76 0.25 -10.60
C ASN A 114 -15.77 0.80 -11.61
N MET A 115 -15.90 0.14 -12.75
CA MET A 115 -16.83 0.56 -13.78
C MET A 115 -18.29 0.56 -13.27
N ALA A 116 -18.63 -0.34 -12.35
CA ALA A 116 -19.97 -0.36 -11.79
C ALA A 116 -20.29 0.92 -11.03
N ASN A 117 -19.30 1.47 -10.28
CA ASN A 117 -19.49 2.75 -9.60
C ASN A 117 -19.63 3.89 -10.58
N LEU A 118 -18.87 3.83 -11.67
CA LEU A 118 -18.98 4.82 -12.73
C LEU A 118 -20.37 4.80 -13.36
N MET A 119 -20.90 3.60 -13.60
CA MET A 119 -22.23 3.46 -14.20
C MET A 119 -23.32 3.98 -13.26
N ILE A 120 -23.11 3.92 -11.96
CA ILE A 120 -24.07 4.48 -11.00
C ILE A 120 -24.07 5.99 -11.08
N ARG A 121 -22.90 6.62 -11.17
CA ARG A 121 -22.78 8.09 -11.24
C ARG A 121 -23.24 8.64 -12.58
N TYR A 122 -23.07 7.85 -13.64
CA TYR A 122 -23.44 8.25 -15.00
C TYR A 122 -24.41 7.22 -15.54
N PRO A 123 -25.66 7.16 -15.01
CA PRO A 123 -26.59 6.16 -15.42
C PRO A 123 -26.93 6.30 -16.89
N ARG A 124 -27.15 5.15 -17.53
CA ARG A 124 -27.53 5.10 -18.90
C ARG A 124 -28.91 5.74 -19.06
N THR A 125 -29.04 6.68 -19.99
CA THR A 125 -30.36 7.19 -20.31
C THR A 125 -31.05 6.19 -21.24
N ASN A 126 -32.36 6.08 -21.09
CA ASN A 126 -33.13 5.16 -21.93
C ASN A 126 -33.43 5.75 -23.30
N THR A 127 -33.05 6.93 -23.54
CA THR A 127 -33.19 7.56 -24.83
C THR A 127 -31.93 7.36 -25.61
N TYR A 128 -31.97 7.04 -26.67
CA TYR A 128 -30.60 6.99 -27.03
C TYR A 128 -30.30 6.86 -28.24
N LYS A 129 -31.39 7.30 -27.60
CA LYS A 129 -31.00 7.21 -27.80
C LYS A 129 -30.25 7.41 -28.18
N ASP A 130 -30.96 7.17 -28.53
CA ASP A 130 -30.16 7.03 -28.39
C ASP A 130 -29.42 7.37 -28.81
N SER A 131 -29.90 7.54 -29.63
CA SER A 131 -28.95 7.51 -29.63
C SER A 131 -28.10 7.75 -29.64
N GLY A 132 -28.53 7.89 -30.50
CA GLY A 132 -27.56 7.60 -30.08
C GLY A 132 -26.83 7.80 -29.90
N MET A 133 -27.26 7.42 -29.92
CA MET A 133 -26.50 7.07 -29.34
C MET A 133 -25.80 7.07 -29.14
N GLU A 134 -26.09 6.93 -29.41
CA GLU A 134 -25.44 6.46 -28.97
C GLU A 134 -24.59 6.52 -28.89
N SER A 135 -25.34 6.73 -29.55
CA SER A 135 -24.54 6.39 -29.25
C SER A 135 -23.81 6.43 -29.22
N THR A 136 -24.17 6.34 -29.64
CA THR A 136 -23.47 6.00 -29.34
C THR A 136 -22.96 5.92 -29.23
N SER A 137 -23.44 5.78 -29.79
CA SER A 137 -23.08 5.29 -29.39
C SER A 137 -22.78 5.23 -29.30
#